data_5207c0fe21554728f323d569d3dcb8db
#
_entry.id   5207c0fe21554728f323d569d3dcb8db
#
_cell.length_a   1.000
_cell.length_b   1.000
_cell.length_c   1.000
_cell.angle_alpha   90.00
_cell.angle_beta   90.00
_cell.angle_gamma   90.00
#
_symmetry.space_group_name_H-M   'P 1'
#
loop_
_entity.id
_entity.type
_entity.pdbx_description
1 polymer ?
#
loop_
_entity_poly.entity_id
_entity_poly.type
_entity_poly.pdbx_seq_one_letter_code
_entity_poly.pdbx_strand_id
1 'polypeptide(L)'
;MKELTREAFGRRARGGGIVPVYREFLADMETPVSVLSRAEGEDAFLLESVASTDNGGRYSFLGVNPYATLYAQDGRVFLRTPAEGGRVLPEKDVLAALRSVFREKRFVADPDLPPLQGGAIGYLAYDAVRAFEPRVKPVPEEGMPDAAFLLTDSVLVFDNRRRTALVVVCINAELPGAYDEAMRRIDALHAKFFRSDRPRPPARAAAGAAASGNAAPGASGGGTFGGFTPEMTPAEYAAVVEKCKEDIRNGECIQIVPSQKFTMETSASALALSRALRVVNPSPYNFFLKIGARTLIGSSPEELVKLSGRTCSTCPIAGTRPRGATPEAAAALERELAGDEKENAEHVMLVDLGRNDLGRVCETGTVKVDSFARVERFSHVMHLVSDVSGTLAADKDGFDLLRSAFPAGTLTGAPKIRAMELLAKYEKSPRGVYGGAAGYFSFTGAIDFAIVIRTMVLEGRRLSMRAGAGIVADSDPFREYGETVNKSKAAFEAAKFAETL
;
A
#
# COMPACT_ATOMS: atom_id res chain seq x y z
N MET A 1 14.34 -5.29 28.05
CA MET A 1 13.09 -5.45 27.28
C MET A 1 12.05 -4.56 27.91
N LYS A 2 11.21 -3.91 27.07
CA LYS A 2 10.17 -2.98 27.55
C LYS A 2 8.91 -3.75 27.91
N GLU A 3 8.25 -3.36 29.01
CA GLU A 3 6.94 -3.87 29.42
C GLU A 3 6.17 -2.74 30.12
N LEU A 4 4.88 -2.61 29.85
CA LEU A 4 4.03 -1.72 30.61
C LEU A 4 3.69 -2.38 31.95
N THR A 5 4.17 -1.83 33.04
CA THR A 5 3.87 -2.35 34.40
C THR A 5 2.41 -2.05 34.80
N ARG A 6 1.85 -2.85 35.73
CA ARG A 6 0.49 -2.64 36.27
C ARG A 6 0.33 -1.24 36.85
N GLU A 7 1.34 -0.74 37.55
CA GLU A 7 1.32 0.60 38.14
C GLU A 7 1.26 1.69 37.05
N ALA A 8 2.09 1.54 35.99
CA ALA A 8 2.08 2.48 34.83
C ALA A 8 0.74 2.41 34.07
N PHE A 9 0.16 1.21 33.90
CA PHE A 9 -1.19 1.05 33.36
C PHE A 9 -2.22 1.79 34.20
N GLY A 10 -2.20 1.61 35.53
CA GLY A 10 -3.14 2.29 36.44
C GLY A 10 -3.05 3.82 36.35
N ARG A 11 -1.84 4.39 36.17
CA ARG A 11 -1.69 5.83 35.94
C ARG A 11 -2.34 6.29 34.62
N ARG A 12 -2.14 5.55 33.55
CA ARG A 12 -2.68 5.87 32.20
C ARG A 12 -4.21 5.67 32.14
N ALA A 13 -4.71 4.68 32.87
CA ALA A 13 -6.13 4.32 32.93
C ALA A 13 -7.01 5.29 33.70
N ARG A 14 -6.45 6.24 34.48
CA ARG A 14 -7.23 7.18 35.34
C ARG A 14 -8.31 7.97 34.64
N GLY A 15 -8.17 8.22 33.35
CA GLY A 15 -9.14 8.97 32.54
C GLY A 15 -10.05 8.07 31.70
N GLY A 16 -10.07 6.76 31.93
CA GLY A 16 -10.78 5.79 31.10
C GLY A 16 -10.23 5.68 29.67
N GLY A 17 -10.91 4.92 28.83
CA GLY A 17 -10.59 4.75 27.43
C GLY A 17 -9.73 3.53 27.11
N ILE A 18 -9.22 3.46 25.90
CA ILE A 18 -8.40 2.34 25.41
C ILE A 18 -6.92 2.64 25.69
N VAL A 19 -6.24 1.74 26.41
CA VAL A 19 -4.83 1.84 26.80
C VAL A 19 -4.03 0.72 26.12
N PRO A 20 -2.92 1.00 25.41
CA PRO A 20 -2.02 -0.02 24.90
C PRO A 20 -1.21 -0.64 26.04
N VAL A 21 -1.35 -1.95 26.24
CA VAL A 21 -0.50 -2.78 27.10
C VAL A 21 0.46 -3.53 26.19
N TYR A 22 1.71 -3.62 26.58
CA TYR A 22 2.73 -4.23 25.71
C TYR A 22 3.82 -4.94 26.49
N ARG A 23 4.45 -5.91 25.82
CA ARG A 23 5.70 -6.57 26.25
C ARG A 23 6.60 -6.78 25.04
N GLU A 24 7.89 -6.49 25.23
CA GLU A 24 8.96 -6.71 24.26
C GLU A 24 9.61 -8.08 24.49
N PHE A 25 9.89 -8.79 23.39
CA PHE A 25 10.53 -10.09 23.37
C PHE A 25 11.75 -10.05 22.43
N LEU A 26 12.74 -10.91 22.69
CA LEU A 26 13.81 -11.15 21.73
C LEU A 26 13.25 -11.87 20.50
N ALA A 27 13.58 -11.40 19.31
CA ALA A 27 13.11 -11.94 18.03
C ALA A 27 14.25 -12.09 17.02
N ASP A 28 15.46 -12.38 17.49
CA ASP A 28 16.66 -12.54 16.67
C ASP A 28 16.65 -13.80 15.80
N MET A 29 15.86 -14.81 16.18
CA MET A 29 15.66 -16.06 15.43
C MET A 29 14.37 -16.08 14.60
N GLU A 30 13.57 -15.03 14.64
CA GLU A 30 12.29 -14.93 13.96
C GLU A 30 12.28 -13.77 12.97
N THR A 31 11.46 -13.91 11.93
CA THR A 31 11.20 -12.85 10.96
C THR A 31 9.69 -12.57 10.89
N PRO A 32 9.25 -11.38 10.46
CA PRO A 32 7.82 -11.12 10.26
C PRO A 32 7.15 -12.19 9.38
N VAL A 33 7.85 -12.68 8.36
CA VAL A 33 7.35 -13.71 7.44
C VAL A 33 7.26 -15.09 8.11
N SER A 34 8.22 -15.47 8.95
CA SER A 34 8.14 -16.74 9.69
C SER A 34 6.97 -16.76 10.67
N VAL A 35 6.66 -15.60 11.24
CA VAL A 35 5.49 -15.43 12.12
C VAL A 35 4.19 -15.42 11.30
N LEU A 36 4.15 -14.73 10.17
CA LEU A 36 2.99 -14.74 9.26
C LEU A 36 2.66 -16.17 8.78
N SER A 37 3.65 -17.01 8.54
CA SER A 37 3.41 -18.41 8.11
C SER A 37 2.62 -19.24 9.13
N ARG A 38 2.64 -18.85 10.40
CA ARG A 38 1.87 -19.49 11.48
C ARG A 38 0.42 -18.99 11.58
N ALA A 39 0.09 -17.97 10.80
CA ALA A 39 -1.25 -17.40 10.65
C ALA A 39 -1.94 -17.83 9.34
N GLU A 40 -1.42 -18.83 8.64
CA GLU A 40 -1.99 -19.29 7.37
C GLU A 40 -3.46 -19.72 7.53
N GLY A 41 -4.30 -19.24 6.63
CA GLY A 41 -5.76 -19.48 6.68
C GLY A 41 -6.57 -18.37 7.34
N GLU A 42 -5.99 -17.53 8.18
CA GLU A 42 -6.67 -16.46 8.92
C GLU A 42 -6.68 -15.13 8.15
N ASP A 43 -7.63 -14.25 8.48
CA ASP A 43 -7.53 -12.83 8.10
C ASP A 43 -6.31 -12.24 8.80
N ALA A 44 -5.39 -11.67 8.03
CA ALA A 44 -4.09 -11.23 8.53
C ALA A 44 -3.53 -10.09 7.69
N PHE A 45 -2.66 -9.32 8.30
CA PHE A 45 -1.85 -8.34 7.56
C PHE A 45 -0.37 -8.42 7.97
N LEU A 46 0.49 -8.07 7.03
CA LEU A 46 1.89 -7.74 7.27
C LEU A 46 2.20 -6.47 6.48
N LEU A 47 2.68 -5.44 7.17
CA LEU A 47 3.18 -4.21 6.57
C LEU A 47 4.67 -4.11 6.90
N GLU A 48 5.50 -3.99 5.88
CA GLU A 48 6.95 -3.87 6.02
C GLU A 48 7.46 -2.73 5.17
N SER A 49 8.46 -2.02 5.66
CA SER A 49 9.25 -1.09 4.86
C SER A 49 10.65 -1.66 4.65
N VAL A 50 11.12 -1.69 3.42
CA VAL A 50 12.53 -1.95 3.13
C VAL A 50 13.22 -0.61 2.96
N ALA A 51 14.14 -0.30 3.88
CA ALA A 51 14.81 0.99 3.88
C ALA A 51 15.68 1.18 2.64
N SER A 52 15.47 2.28 1.94
CA SER A 52 16.49 2.90 1.09
C SER A 52 17.27 4.00 1.83
N THR A 53 16.80 4.43 3.00
CA THR A 53 17.38 5.53 3.78
C THR A 53 17.55 5.17 5.25
N ASP A 54 18.38 5.91 6.00
CA ASP A 54 18.71 5.66 7.42
C ASP A 54 17.51 5.60 8.38
N ASN A 55 16.36 6.15 8.00
CA ASN A 55 15.14 6.19 8.80
C ASN A 55 14.01 5.26 8.32
N GLY A 56 14.11 4.67 7.14
CA GLY A 56 13.11 3.71 6.61
C GLY A 56 13.34 2.28 7.11
N GLY A 57 12.32 1.45 7.08
CA GLY A 57 12.44 -0.01 7.29
C GLY A 57 12.68 -0.47 8.73
N ARG A 58 12.57 0.42 9.72
CA ARG A 58 12.80 0.03 11.12
C ARG A 58 11.75 -0.93 11.63
N TYR A 59 10.47 -0.68 11.35
CA TYR A 59 9.37 -1.46 11.89
C TYR A 59 8.66 -2.29 10.83
N SER A 60 8.28 -3.52 11.22
CA SER A 60 7.31 -4.33 10.50
C SER A 60 6.12 -4.58 11.42
N PHE A 61 4.92 -4.43 10.89
CA PHE A 61 3.66 -4.58 11.63
C PHE A 61 2.91 -5.80 11.14
N LEU A 62 2.53 -6.68 12.05
CA LEU A 62 1.77 -7.88 11.76
C LEU A 62 0.56 -7.97 12.70
N GLY A 63 -0.57 -8.36 12.16
CA GLY A 63 -1.76 -8.66 12.95
C GLY A 63 -2.56 -9.80 12.36
N VAL A 64 -3.25 -10.49 13.24
CA VAL A 64 -4.12 -11.63 12.92
C VAL A 64 -5.38 -11.54 13.77
N ASN A 65 -6.42 -12.24 13.36
CA ASN A 65 -7.67 -12.33 14.12
C ASN A 65 -8.22 -10.93 14.49
N PRO A 66 -8.54 -10.09 13.49
CA PRO A 66 -9.15 -8.80 13.75
C PRO A 66 -10.45 -8.99 14.56
N TYR A 67 -10.76 -8.05 15.46
CA TYR A 67 -12.01 -8.11 16.21
C TYR A 67 -13.23 -7.80 15.32
N ALA A 68 -13.02 -7.13 14.19
CA ALA A 68 -14.03 -6.88 13.18
C ALA A 68 -13.38 -6.60 11.81
N THR A 69 -14.17 -6.74 10.75
CA THR A 69 -13.82 -6.28 9.40
C THR A 69 -14.87 -5.28 8.95
N LEU A 70 -14.43 -4.07 8.59
CA LEU A 70 -15.28 -3.04 8.01
C LEU A 70 -15.02 -3.00 6.51
N TYR A 71 -16.08 -3.11 5.69
CA TYR A 71 -15.93 -3.07 4.24
C TYR A 71 -17.08 -2.31 3.58
N ALA A 72 -16.79 -1.70 2.42
CA ALA A 72 -17.77 -1.03 1.58
C ALA A 72 -17.96 -1.83 0.30
N GLN A 73 -19.21 -2.11 -0.05
CA GLN A 73 -19.59 -2.83 -1.26
C GLN A 73 -20.97 -2.38 -1.72
N ASP A 74 -21.16 -2.21 -3.03
CA ASP A 74 -22.44 -1.86 -3.64
C ASP A 74 -23.10 -0.62 -3.01
N GLY A 75 -22.27 0.39 -2.68
CA GLY A 75 -22.71 1.65 -2.08
C GLY A 75 -23.17 1.55 -0.63
N ARG A 76 -22.91 0.45 0.05
CA ARG A 76 -23.22 0.21 1.46
C ARG A 76 -21.95 -0.10 2.24
N VAL A 77 -21.96 0.25 3.52
CA VAL A 77 -20.88 -0.07 4.46
C VAL A 77 -21.35 -1.15 5.42
N PHE A 78 -20.50 -2.14 5.63
CA PHE A 78 -20.78 -3.30 6.47
C PHE A 78 -19.72 -3.41 7.56
N LEU A 79 -20.15 -3.77 8.76
CA LEU A 79 -19.27 -4.19 9.85
C LEU A 79 -19.54 -5.68 10.12
N ARG A 80 -18.53 -6.52 9.96
CA ARG A 80 -18.59 -7.96 10.25
C ARG A 80 -17.73 -8.25 11.48
N THR A 81 -18.33 -8.87 12.48
CA THR A 81 -17.62 -9.42 13.65
C THR A 81 -17.62 -10.95 13.59
N PRO A 82 -16.64 -11.62 14.22
CA PRO A 82 -16.65 -13.08 14.31
C PRO A 82 -17.90 -13.66 15.02
N ALA A 83 -18.49 -12.90 15.96
CA ALA A 83 -19.61 -13.37 16.79
C ALA A 83 -20.98 -13.14 16.14
N GLU A 84 -21.19 -12.00 15.45
CA GLU A 84 -22.54 -11.55 15.05
C GLU A 84 -22.79 -11.60 13.54
N GLY A 85 -21.75 -11.96 12.75
CA GLY A 85 -21.85 -11.84 11.29
C GLY A 85 -21.78 -10.38 10.81
N GLY A 86 -22.37 -10.08 9.65
CA GLY A 86 -22.31 -8.77 9.04
C GLY A 86 -23.54 -7.91 9.30
N ARG A 87 -23.38 -6.66 9.71
CA ARG A 87 -24.45 -5.65 9.78
C ARG A 87 -24.16 -4.45 8.88
N VAL A 88 -25.18 -3.87 8.29
CA VAL A 88 -25.08 -2.63 7.52
C VAL A 88 -24.96 -1.45 8.47
N LEU A 89 -24.03 -0.55 8.19
CA LEU A 89 -23.88 0.70 8.91
C LEU A 89 -24.65 1.84 8.21
N PRO A 90 -25.05 2.88 8.95
CA PRO A 90 -25.80 4.02 8.39
C PRO A 90 -24.92 4.98 7.56
N GLU A 91 -23.61 4.93 7.73
CA GLU A 91 -22.66 5.79 7.04
C GLU A 91 -22.65 5.49 5.54
N LYS A 92 -22.51 6.56 4.74
CA LYS A 92 -22.56 6.47 3.28
C LYS A 92 -21.22 6.06 2.65
N ASP A 93 -20.12 6.26 3.37
CA ASP A 93 -18.79 5.89 2.92
C ASP A 93 -17.95 5.29 4.04
N VAL A 94 -16.93 4.52 3.64
CA VAL A 94 -16.08 3.77 4.56
C VAL A 94 -15.26 4.65 5.49
N LEU A 95 -14.81 5.85 5.05
CA LEU A 95 -14.02 6.76 5.88
C LEU A 95 -14.88 7.40 6.96
N ALA A 96 -16.13 7.72 6.65
CA ALA A 96 -17.11 8.18 7.64
C ALA A 96 -17.38 7.09 8.69
N ALA A 97 -17.56 5.83 8.26
CA ALA A 97 -17.78 4.71 9.16
C ALA A 97 -16.56 4.44 10.06
N LEU A 98 -15.35 4.45 9.50
CA LEU A 98 -14.12 4.33 10.29
C LEU A 98 -14.00 5.46 11.32
N ARG A 99 -14.28 6.70 10.91
CA ARG A 99 -14.27 7.86 11.80
C ARG A 99 -15.26 7.68 12.97
N SER A 100 -16.47 7.16 12.70
CA SER A 100 -17.46 6.84 13.75
C SER A 100 -16.90 5.81 14.73
N VAL A 101 -16.37 4.68 14.24
CA VAL A 101 -15.76 3.63 15.07
C VAL A 101 -14.61 4.16 15.94
N PHE A 102 -13.77 5.04 15.39
CA PHE A 102 -12.62 5.60 16.12
C PHE A 102 -13.04 6.63 17.18
N ARG A 103 -14.18 7.31 17.00
CA ARG A 103 -14.70 8.30 17.96
C ARG A 103 -15.43 7.68 19.14
N GLU A 104 -15.85 6.43 19.05
CA GLU A 104 -16.60 5.77 20.13
C GLU A 104 -15.84 5.71 21.45
N LYS A 105 -14.51 5.61 21.41
CA LYS A 105 -13.67 5.50 22.61
C LYS A 105 -12.41 6.35 22.49
N ARG A 106 -12.09 7.04 23.61
CA ARG A 106 -10.83 7.76 23.74
C ARG A 106 -9.66 6.76 23.72
N PHE A 107 -8.67 6.99 22.89
CA PHE A 107 -7.40 6.25 22.90
C PHE A 107 -6.34 7.02 23.69
N VAL A 108 -5.61 6.33 24.57
CA VAL A 108 -4.51 6.87 25.37
C VAL A 108 -3.19 6.45 24.70
N ALA A 109 -2.73 7.25 23.71
CA ALA A 109 -1.50 6.95 22.98
C ALA A 109 -0.27 6.85 23.89
N ASP A 110 0.61 5.90 23.58
CA ASP A 110 1.94 5.81 24.20
C ASP A 110 2.99 6.35 23.22
N PRO A 111 3.63 7.52 23.50
CA PRO A 111 4.62 8.11 22.59
C PRO A 111 5.91 7.28 22.44
N ASP A 112 6.19 6.38 23.37
CA ASP A 112 7.36 5.49 23.36
C ASP A 112 7.16 4.25 22.47
N LEU A 113 5.94 4.04 21.98
CA LEU A 113 5.61 2.95 21.06
C LEU A 113 5.68 3.41 19.58
N PRO A 114 5.84 2.47 18.66
CA PRO A 114 5.69 2.73 17.22
C PRO A 114 4.31 3.33 16.86
N PRO A 115 4.19 4.01 15.70
CA PRO A 115 2.99 4.78 15.35
C PRO A 115 1.72 3.92 15.26
N LEU A 116 1.82 2.66 14.81
CA LEU A 116 0.68 1.75 14.76
C LEU A 116 0.57 0.96 16.07
N GLN A 117 -0.37 1.37 16.93
CA GLN A 117 -0.66 0.76 18.23
C GLN A 117 -2.00 0.02 18.26
N GLY A 118 -2.55 -0.32 17.09
CA GLY A 118 -3.90 -0.80 16.85
C GLY A 118 -4.63 0.18 15.97
N GLY A 119 -5.76 -0.23 15.38
CA GLY A 119 -6.50 0.60 14.45
C GLY A 119 -7.17 -0.17 13.33
N ALA A 120 -7.23 0.42 12.15
CA ALA A 120 -7.79 -0.14 10.93
C ALA A 120 -6.71 -0.30 9.87
N ILE A 121 -6.47 -1.53 9.41
CA ILE A 121 -5.46 -1.86 8.41
C ILE A 121 -6.16 -2.47 7.20
N GLY A 122 -5.89 -1.97 6.01
CA GLY A 122 -6.58 -2.46 4.82
C GLY A 122 -6.32 -1.64 3.58
N TYR A 123 -7.34 -1.56 2.72
CA TYR A 123 -7.23 -0.87 1.46
C TYR A 123 -8.51 -0.10 1.09
N LEU A 124 -8.32 0.94 0.27
CA LEU A 124 -9.37 1.51 -0.59
C LEU A 124 -9.05 1.10 -2.03
N ALA A 125 -10.01 0.44 -2.72
CA ALA A 125 -9.94 0.25 -4.15
C ALA A 125 -10.11 1.60 -4.88
N TYR A 126 -9.59 1.71 -6.10
CA TYR A 126 -9.77 2.92 -6.92
C TYR A 126 -11.24 3.32 -7.04
N ASP A 127 -12.11 2.34 -7.18
CA ASP A 127 -13.55 2.54 -7.39
C ASP A 127 -14.26 3.21 -6.19
N ALA A 128 -13.63 3.25 -5.01
CA ALA A 128 -14.09 4.01 -3.85
C ALA A 128 -14.21 5.52 -4.13
N VAL A 129 -13.51 6.03 -5.16
CA VAL A 129 -13.57 7.44 -5.57
C VAL A 129 -15.00 7.92 -5.85
N ARG A 130 -15.89 7.04 -6.31
CA ARG A 130 -17.31 7.37 -6.56
C ARG A 130 -18.06 7.87 -5.32
N ALA A 131 -17.62 7.47 -4.13
CA ALA A 131 -18.18 7.96 -2.87
C ALA A 131 -17.64 9.34 -2.46
N PHE A 132 -16.50 9.75 -3.02
CA PHE A 132 -15.81 10.99 -2.70
C PHE A 132 -16.00 12.06 -3.77
N GLU A 133 -16.07 11.63 -5.06
CA GLU A 133 -16.22 12.48 -6.22
C GLU A 133 -17.35 11.94 -7.13
N PRO A 134 -18.60 12.43 -6.96
CA PRO A 134 -19.78 11.90 -7.67
C PRO A 134 -19.73 12.07 -9.21
N ARG A 135 -18.87 12.94 -9.72
CA ARG A 135 -18.67 13.13 -11.17
C ARG A 135 -17.95 11.94 -11.80
N VAL A 136 -17.10 11.25 -11.04
CA VAL A 136 -16.35 10.10 -11.50
C VAL A 136 -17.19 8.84 -11.29
N LYS A 137 -17.44 8.12 -12.39
CA LYS A 137 -18.29 6.91 -12.40
C LYS A 137 -17.51 5.72 -12.94
N PRO A 138 -16.52 5.21 -12.22
CA PRO A 138 -15.81 4.00 -12.61
C PRO A 138 -16.76 2.81 -12.57
N VAL A 139 -16.55 1.86 -13.46
CA VAL A 139 -17.26 0.58 -13.41
C VAL A 139 -16.67 -0.23 -12.24
N PRO A 140 -17.47 -0.62 -11.23
CA PRO A 140 -16.93 -1.39 -10.10
C PRO A 140 -16.58 -2.82 -10.52
N GLU A 141 -15.56 -3.39 -9.90
CA GLU A 141 -15.23 -4.81 -10.07
C GLU A 141 -16.24 -5.67 -9.31
N GLU A 142 -16.96 -6.54 -10.03
CA GLU A 142 -17.99 -7.39 -9.46
C GLU A 142 -17.44 -8.25 -8.30
N GLY A 143 -18.16 -8.27 -7.19
CA GLY A 143 -17.78 -9.00 -5.99
C GLY A 143 -16.56 -8.45 -5.26
N MET A 144 -15.92 -7.37 -5.73
CA MET A 144 -14.81 -6.71 -5.05
C MET A 144 -15.33 -5.57 -4.16
N PRO A 145 -15.01 -5.57 -2.85
CA PRO A 145 -15.30 -4.42 -2.02
C PRO A 145 -14.53 -3.17 -2.48
N ASP A 146 -15.21 -2.02 -2.50
CA ASP A 146 -14.57 -0.71 -2.74
C ASP A 146 -13.54 -0.36 -1.67
N ALA A 147 -13.69 -0.93 -0.49
CA ALA A 147 -12.74 -0.82 0.61
C ALA A 147 -12.90 -1.99 1.57
N ALA A 148 -11.83 -2.42 2.20
CA ALA A 148 -11.88 -3.39 3.29
C ALA A 148 -10.77 -3.11 4.30
N PHE A 149 -11.15 -3.06 5.58
CA PHE A 149 -10.26 -2.78 6.70
C PHE A 149 -10.45 -3.80 7.82
N LEU A 150 -9.36 -4.40 8.25
CA LEU A 150 -9.25 -5.22 9.45
C LEU A 150 -9.15 -4.29 10.65
N LEU A 151 -10.12 -4.35 11.56
CA LEU A 151 -10.09 -3.61 12.81
C LEU A 151 -9.37 -4.45 13.85
N THR A 152 -8.22 -3.96 14.32
CA THR A 152 -7.38 -4.71 15.26
C THR A 152 -7.06 -3.91 16.51
N ASP A 153 -7.13 -4.60 17.62
CA ASP A 153 -6.69 -4.12 18.93
C ASP A 153 -5.39 -4.80 19.39
N SER A 154 -4.80 -5.62 18.52
CA SER A 154 -3.57 -6.36 18.82
C SER A 154 -2.62 -6.32 17.64
N VAL A 155 -1.38 -5.86 17.87
CA VAL A 155 -0.36 -5.73 16.82
C VAL A 155 0.97 -6.31 17.32
N LEU A 156 1.60 -7.13 16.48
CA LEU A 156 2.99 -7.53 16.65
C LEU A 156 3.86 -6.55 15.87
N VAL A 157 4.81 -5.90 16.55
CA VAL A 157 5.70 -4.91 15.94
C VAL A 157 7.14 -5.42 16.04
N PHE A 158 7.75 -5.72 14.90
CA PHE A 158 9.16 -6.06 14.82
C PHE A 158 10.00 -4.79 14.71
N ASP A 159 10.97 -4.62 15.63
CA ASP A 159 12.04 -3.63 15.47
C ASP A 159 13.24 -4.33 14.79
N ASN A 160 13.32 -4.16 13.46
CA ASN A 160 14.33 -4.82 12.64
C ASN A 160 15.76 -4.38 12.98
N ARG A 161 15.94 -3.18 13.56
CA ARG A 161 17.25 -2.70 14.04
C ARG A 161 17.67 -3.37 15.33
N ARG A 162 16.73 -3.54 16.28
CA ARG A 162 17.00 -4.10 17.62
C ARG A 162 16.85 -5.61 17.67
N ARG A 163 16.28 -6.20 16.61
CA ARG A 163 15.94 -7.63 16.53
C ARG A 163 15.04 -8.06 17.69
N THR A 164 14.09 -7.19 18.04
CA THR A 164 13.08 -7.44 19.05
C THR A 164 11.68 -7.37 18.44
N ALA A 165 10.71 -7.97 19.10
CA ALA A 165 9.30 -7.84 18.77
C ALA A 165 8.52 -7.35 19.98
N LEU A 166 7.65 -6.37 19.77
CA LEU A 166 6.66 -5.92 20.72
C LEU A 166 5.32 -6.60 20.39
N VAL A 167 4.68 -7.17 21.38
CA VAL A 167 3.26 -7.54 21.31
C VAL A 167 2.49 -6.44 22.02
N VAL A 168 1.65 -5.72 21.27
CA VAL A 168 0.82 -4.62 21.78
C VAL A 168 -0.64 -5.07 21.79
N VAL A 169 -1.32 -4.92 22.91
CA VAL A 169 -2.77 -5.18 23.05
C VAL A 169 -3.44 -3.93 23.61
N CYS A 170 -4.36 -3.38 22.83
CA CYS A 170 -5.16 -2.22 23.20
C CYS A 170 -6.41 -2.69 23.94
N ILE A 171 -6.57 -2.28 25.19
CA ILE A 171 -7.69 -2.73 26.02
C ILE A 171 -8.46 -1.57 26.62
N ASN A 172 -9.80 -1.73 26.72
CA ASN A 172 -10.62 -0.77 27.44
C ASN A 172 -10.30 -0.83 28.94
N ALA A 173 -9.72 0.24 29.46
CA ALA A 173 -9.27 0.34 30.84
C ALA A 173 -10.43 0.29 31.88
N GLU A 174 -11.66 0.49 31.45
CA GLU A 174 -12.85 0.45 32.31
C GLU A 174 -13.33 -0.96 32.61
N LEU A 175 -12.82 -1.96 31.89
CA LEU A 175 -13.17 -3.36 32.10
C LEU A 175 -12.51 -3.88 33.39
N PRO A 176 -13.24 -4.63 34.22
CA PRO A 176 -12.65 -5.31 35.38
C PRO A 176 -11.49 -6.23 34.95
N GLY A 177 -10.34 -6.11 35.61
CA GLY A 177 -9.17 -6.94 35.29
C GLY A 177 -8.51 -6.66 33.93
N ALA A 178 -8.75 -5.48 33.33
CA ALA A 178 -8.26 -5.11 32.00
C ALA A 178 -6.76 -5.39 31.78
N TYR A 179 -5.90 -5.06 32.76
CA TYR A 179 -4.47 -5.31 32.65
C TYR A 179 -4.16 -6.81 32.56
N ASP A 180 -4.78 -7.63 33.40
CA ASP A 180 -4.54 -9.08 33.44
C ASP A 180 -5.05 -9.74 32.14
N GLU A 181 -6.18 -9.28 31.63
CA GLU A 181 -6.72 -9.72 30.36
C GLU A 181 -5.76 -9.39 29.20
N ALA A 182 -5.23 -8.16 29.16
CA ALA A 182 -4.26 -7.76 28.14
C ALA A 182 -2.98 -8.61 28.22
N MET A 183 -2.45 -8.84 29.43
CA MET A 183 -1.26 -9.67 29.63
C MET A 183 -1.51 -11.12 29.19
N ARG A 184 -2.67 -11.69 29.53
CA ARG A 184 -3.06 -13.03 29.07
C ARG A 184 -3.13 -13.14 27.55
N ARG A 185 -3.65 -12.11 26.87
CA ARG A 185 -3.68 -12.04 25.40
C ARG A 185 -2.28 -11.91 24.82
N ILE A 186 -1.39 -11.11 25.43
CA ILE A 186 0.02 -11.01 25.05
C ILE A 186 0.71 -12.36 25.14
N ASP A 187 0.53 -13.09 26.27
CA ASP A 187 1.13 -14.40 26.47
C ASP A 187 0.62 -15.44 25.45
N ALA A 188 -0.68 -15.39 25.12
CA ALA A 188 -1.28 -16.26 24.11
C ALA A 188 -0.72 -15.98 22.69
N LEU A 189 -0.59 -14.70 22.31
CA LEU A 189 0.00 -14.30 21.03
C LEU A 189 1.48 -14.69 20.96
N HIS A 190 2.24 -14.45 22.04
CA HIS A 190 3.64 -14.88 22.13
C HIS A 190 3.76 -16.41 22.00
N ALA A 191 2.95 -17.17 22.73
CA ALA A 191 2.95 -18.64 22.64
C ALA A 191 2.59 -19.15 21.24
N LYS A 192 1.64 -18.49 20.57
CA LYS A 192 1.22 -18.85 19.19
C LYS A 192 2.34 -18.61 18.17
N PHE A 193 3.03 -17.48 18.26
CA PHE A 193 3.90 -17.00 17.18
C PHE A 193 5.40 -17.14 17.43
N PHE A 194 5.86 -17.30 18.68
CA PHE A 194 7.29 -17.33 19.02
C PHE A 194 7.77 -18.64 19.65
N ARG A 195 6.89 -19.63 19.92
CA ARG A 195 7.34 -20.94 20.43
C ARG A 195 7.96 -21.80 19.33
N SER A 196 9.12 -22.38 19.65
CA SER A 196 10.00 -23.12 18.73
C SER A 196 9.54 -24.54 18.37
N ASP A 197 8.41 -25.03 18.87
CA ASP A 197 8.04 -26.45 18.82
C ASP A 197 7.38 -26.88 17.50
N ARG A 198 7.25 -26.00 16.50
CA ARG A 198 6.75 -26.38 15.19
C ARG A 198 7.90 -26.54 14.20
N PRO A 199 7.94 -27.67 13.44
CA PRO A 199 8.98 -27.87 12.44
C PRO A 199 8.95 -26.72 11.44
N ARG A 200 10.11 -26.10 11.24
CA ARG A 200 10.32 -25.12 10.16
C ARG A 200 10.13 -25.86 8.83
N PRO A 201 9.30 -25.35 7.88
CA PRO A 201 9.24 -25.98 6.57
C PRO A 201 10.67 -26.06 6.00
N PRO A 202 11.04 -27.20 5.37
CA PRO A 202 12.39 -27.38 4.85
C PRO A 202 12.70 -26.26 3.85
N ALA A 203 13.82 -25.56 4.05
CA ALA A 203 14.33 -24.62 3.08
C ALA A 203 14.76 -25.43 1.84
N ARG A 204 13.99 -25.39 0.76
CA ARG A 204 14.46 -25.83 -0.53
C ARG A 204 15.56 -24.87 -0.98
N ALA A 205 16.69 -25.42 -1.38
CA ALA A 205 17.86 -24.66 -1.83
C ALA A 205 17.47 -23.67 -2.91
N ALA A 206 17.84 -22.40 -2.72
CA ALA A 206 17.67 -21.34 -3.71
C ALA A 206 18.43 -21.72 -4.97
N ALA A 207 17.70 -22.02 -6.05
CA ALA A 207 18.30 -22.05 -7.38
C ALA A 207 18.71 -20.62 -7.73
N GLY A 208 19.99 -20.45 -8.10
CA GLY A 208 20.63 -19.16 -8.30
C GLY A 208 19.82 -18.22 -9.20
N ALA A 209 19.75 -16.96 -8.80
CA ALA A 209 19.17 -15.87 -9.57
C ALA A 209 19.95 -15.73 -10.89
N ALA A 210 19.36 -16.17 -11.99
CA ALA A 210 19.87 -15.91 -13.31
C ALA A 210 19.62 -14.44 -13.65
N ALA A 211 20.70 -13.69 -13.91
CA ALA A 211 20.65 -12.34 -14.41
C ALA A 211 19.88 -12.31 -15.74
N SER A 212 18.71 -11.65 -15.77
CA SER A 212 17.93 -11.48 -16.98
C SER A 212 18.55 -10.43 -17.88
N GLY A 213 19.08 -10.88 -19.01
CA GLY A 213 19.49 -10.01 -20.12
C GLY A 213 18.28 -9.28 -20.71
N ASN A 214 18.44 -7.99 -20.97
CA ASN A 214 17.50 -7.14 -21.69
C ASN A 214 17.33 -7.62 -23.14
N ALA A 215 16.23 -8.32 -23.43
CA ALA A 215 15.76 -8.50 -24.80
C ALA A 215 14.51 -7.64 -24.99
N ALA A 216 14.57 -6.71 -25.94
CA ALA A 216 13.40 -5.93 -26.38
C ALA A 216 12.35 -6.89 -26.96
N PRO A 217 11.05 -6.77 -26.62
CA PRO A 217 10.03 -7.61 -27.20
C PRO A 217 9.75 -7.18 -28.63
N GLY A 218 10.01 -8.07 -29.59
CA GLY A 218 9.57 -7.93 -30.97
C GLY A 218 8.04 -7.94 -31.05
N ALA A 219 7.49 -7.01 -31.82
CA ALA A 219 6.06 -6.87 -32.06
C ALA A 219 5.54 -8.04 -32.91
N SER A 220 4.92 -9.04 -32.29
CA SER A 220 3.97 -9.94 -32.96
C SER A 220 3.22 -10.85 -31.99
N GLY A 221 1.88 -10.75 -31.99
CA GLY A 221 0.97 -11.76 -31.45
C GLY A 221 0.75 -11.68 -29.93
N GLY A 222 -0.52 -11.80 -29.50
CA GLY A 222 -0.91 -11.86 -28.08
C GLY A 222 -0.26 -13.01 -27.33
N GLY A 223 0.97 -12.78 -26.85
CA GLY A 223 1.77 -13.75 -26.09
C GLY A 223 1.51 -13.63 -24.60
N THR A 224 1.69 -14.75 -23.88
CA THR A 224 1.73 -14.74 -22.40
C THR A 224 3.07 -14.20 -21.92
N PHE A 225 3.05 -13.42 -20.82
CA PHE A 225 4.24 -12.87 -20.18
C PHE A 225 4.43 -13.57 -18.82
N GLY A 226 5.40 -14.46 -18.71
CA GLY A 226 5.64 -15.20 -17.45
C GLY A 226 4.43 -15.99 -16.96
N GLY A 227 3.56 -16.47 -17.88
CA GLY A 227 2.31 -17.15 -17.57
C GLY A 227 1.08 -16.23 -17.50
N PHE A 228 1.26 -14.91 -17.42
CA PHE A 228 0.16 -13.95 -17.42
C PHE A 228 -0.34 -13.63 -18.84
N THR A 229 -1.64 -13.53 -18.97
CA THR A 229 -2.34 -13.10 -20.18
C THR A 229 -2.76 -11.63 -20.00
N PRO A 230 -2.34 -10.72 -20.91
CA PRO A 230 -2.78 -9.34 -20.89
C PRO A 230 -4.25 -9.26 -21.34
N GLU A 231 -4.98 -8.28 -20.81
CA GLU A 231 -6.37 -8.00 -21.16
C GLU A 231 -6.52 -7.42 -22.56
N MET A 232 -5.51 -6.67 -23.01
CA MET A 232 -5.48 -6.03 -24.32
C MET A 232 -4.28 -6.50 -25.15
N THR A 233 -4.50 -6.62 -26.46
CA THR A 233 -3.40 -6.74 -27.43
C THR A 233 -2.65 -5.42 -27.56
N PRO A 234 -1.42 -5.40 -28.10
CA PRO A 234 -0.71 -4.16 -28.39
C PRO A 234 -1.52 -3.15 -29.22
N ALA A 235 -2.28 -3.65 -30.22
CA ALA A 235 -3.11 -2.79 -31.07
C ALA A 235 -4.32 -2.20 -30.34
N GLU A 236 -4.98 -2.98 -29.47
CA GLU A 236 -6.10 -2.48 -28.65
C GLU A 236 -5.62 -1.41 -27.66
N TYR A 237 -4.48 -1.63 -26.97
CA TYR A 237 -3.93 -0.63 -26.08
C TYR A 237 -3.46 0.63 -26.81
N ALA A 238 -2.83 0.47 -27.99
CA ALA A 238 -2.44 1.59 -28.84
C ALA A 238 -3.65 2.45 -29.25
N ALA A 239 -4.79 1.83 -29.54
CA ALA A 239 -6.02 2.57 -29.85
C ALA A 239 -6.55 3.37 -28.63
N VAL A 240 -6.37 2.88 -27.40
CA VAL A 240 -6.68 3.63 -26.17
C VAL A 240 -5.73 4.82 -26.03
N VAL A 241 -4.43 4.63 -26.26
CA VAL A 241 -3.42 5.69 -26.19
C VAL A 241 -3.73 6.81 -27.20
N GLU A 242 -4.11 6.48 -28.45
CA GLU A 242 -4.45 7.51 -29.44
C GLU A 242 -5.69 8.33 -29.03
N LYS A 243 -6.72 7.72 -28.41
CA LYS A 243 -7.86 8.46 -27.84
C LYS A 243 -7.42 9.42 -26.73
N CYS A 244 -6.54 8.96 -25.82
CA CYS A 244 -5.97 9.81 -24.78
C CYS A 244 -5.21 11.00 -25.38
N LYS A 245 -4.40 10.77 -26.41
CA LYS A 245 -3.66 11.83 -27.13
C LYS A 245 -4.59 12.82 -27.81
N GLU A 246 -5.71 12.37 -28.37
CA GLU A 246 -6.73 13.24 -28.93
C GLU A 246 -7.34 14.16 -27.88
N ASP A 247 -7.75 13.62 -26.72
CA ASP A 247 -8.26 14.42 -25.61
C ASP A 247 -7.23 15.45 -25.10
N ILE A 248 -5.95 15.06 -25.02
CA ILE A 248 -4.86 15.97 -24.63
C ILE A 248 -4.72 17.11 -25.66
N ARG A 249 -4.73 16.81 -26.96
CA ARG A 249 -4.69 17.84 -28.03
C ARG A 249 -5.90 18.77 -28.00
N ASN A 250 -7.05 18.26 -27.58
CA ASN A 250 -8.28 19.03 -27.41
C ASN A 250 -8.30 19.85 -26.11
N GLY A 251 -7.24 19.77 -25.28
CA GLY A 251 -7.11 20.55 -24.03
C GLY A 251 -7.90 19.99 -22.85
N GLU A 252 -8.37 18.75 -22.92
CA GLU A 252 -9.14 18.11 -21.84
C GLU A 252 -8.24 17.73 -20.65
N CYS A 253 -7.02 17.29 -20.94
CA CYS A 253 -6.01 16.89 -19.96
C CYS A 253 -4.60 17.23 -20.43
N ILE A 254 -3.65 17.29 -19.50
CA ILE A 254 -2.22 17.38 -19.76
C ILE A 254 -1.61 15.98 -19.82
N GLN A 255 -2.09 15.09 -18.94
CA GLN A 255 -1.66 13.69 -18.85
C GLN A 255 -2.85 12.81 -18.48
N ILE A 256 -2.91 11.60 -19.02
CA ILE A 256 -3.89 10.55 -18.69
C ILE A 256 -3.13 9.24 -18.51
N VAL A 257 -3.50 8.42 -17.50
CA VAL A 257 -2.80 7.17 -17.17
C VAL A 257 -3.71 5.95 -17.40
N PRO A 258 -3.94 5.50 -18.65
CA PRO A 258 -4.66 4.27 -18.92
C PRO A 258 -3.89 3.04 -18.44
N SER A 259 -4.63 1.99 -18.09
CA SER A 259 -4.05 0.75 -17.56
C SER A 259 -4.68 -0.48 -18.16
N GLN A 260 -4.01 -1.63 -18.06
CA GLN A 260 -4.54 -2.93 -18.45
C GLN A 260 -4.30 -3.98 -17.36
N LYS A 261 -5.20 -4.97 -17.31
CA LYS A 261 -5.13 -6.11 -16.38
C LYS A 261 -4.32 -7.25 -17.01
N PHE A 262 -3.56 -7.95 -16.16
CA PHE A 262 -2.87 -9.20 -16.47
C PHE A 262 -3.38 -10.28 -15.52
N THR A 263 -3.68 -11.48 -16.03
CA THR A 263 -4.24 -12.58 -15.25
C THR A 263 -3.54 -13.90 -15.53
N MET A 264 -3.43 -14.75 -14.51
CA MET A 264 -2.98 -16.13 -14.64
C MET A 264 -3.63 -17.02 -13.59
N GLU A 265 -3.59 -18.33 -13.81
CA GLU A 265 -3.85 -19.33 -12.78
C GLU A 265 -2.53 -19.75 -12.13
N THR A 266 -2.53 -19.92 -10.79
CA THR A 266 -1.35 -20.39 -10.04
C THR A 266 -1.76 -21.41 -8.96
N SER A 267 -0.83 -22.29 -8.62
CA SER A 267 -0.90 -23.16 -7.45
C SER A 267 -0.12 -22.61 -6.25
N ALA A 268 0.65 -21.54 -6.45
CA ALA A 268 1.44 -20.96 -5.40
C ALA A 268 0.56 -20.35 -4.30
N SER A 269 0.93 -20.56 -3.03
CA SER A 269 0.24 -19.94 -1.91
C SER A 269 0.46 -18.43 -1.86
N ALA A 270 -0.45 -17.69 -1.23
CA ALA A 270 -0.28 -16.25 -1.03
C ALA A 270 1.02 -15.91 -0.30
N LEU A 271 1.43 -16.75 0.66
CA LEU A 271 2.68 -16.59 1.38
C LEU A 271 3.90 -16.80 0.48
N ALA A 272 3.88 -17.80 -0.40
CA ALA A 272 4.96 -18.04 -1.36
C ALA A 272 5.10 -16.86 -2.33
N LEU A 273 3.99 -16.35 -2.86
CA LEU A 273 3.95 -15.15 -3.71
C LEU A 273 4.52 -13.92 -2.99
N SER A 274 4.16 -13.71 -1.72
CA SER A 274 4.68 -12.60 -0.91
C SER A 274 6.19 -12.71 -0.69
N ARG A 275 6.67 -13.91 -0.36
CA ARG A 275 8.11 -14.18 -0.20
C ARG A 275 8.89 -13.94 -1.48
N ALA A 276 8.35 -14.41 -2.60
CA ALA A 276 8.96 -14.22 -3.92
C ALA A 276 9.02 -12.73 -4.29
N LEU A 277 7.92 -11.99 -4.13
CA LEU A 277 7.86 -10.57 -4.48
C LEU A 277 8.84 -9.73 -3.66
N ARG A 278 9.00 -10.01 -2.36
CA ARG A 278 9.98 -9.34 -1.49
C ARG A 278 11.43 -9.51 -1.95
N VAL A 279 11.75 -10.65 -2.56
CA VAL A 279 13.09 -10.94 -3.08
C VAL A 279 13.30 -10.28 -4.44
N VAL A 280 12.30 -10.39 -5.33
CA VAL A 280 12.40 -9.89 -6.70
C VAL A 280 12.31 -8.36 -6.75
N ASN A 281 11.45 -7.75 -5.94
CA ASN A 281 11.18 -6.30 -5.96
C ASN A 281 11.08 -5.72 -4.55
N PRO A 282 12.19 -5.59 -3.79
CA PRO A 282 12.15 -4.91 -2.51
C PRO A 282 11.81 -3.43 -2.69
N SER A 283 10.79 -2.95 -1.96
CA SER A 283 10.25 -1.59 -2.08
C SER A 283 9.96 -0.99 -0.70
N PRO A 284 9.82 0.35 -0.58
CA PRO A 284 9.52 1.01 0.68
C PRO A 284 8.22 0.52 1.35
N TYR A 285 7.24 0.09 0.58
CA TYR A 285 5.95 -0.38 1.07
C TYR A 285 5.67 -1.80 0.60
N ASN A 286 6.07 -2.79 1.40
CA ASN A 286 5.67 -4.18 1.19
C ASN A 286 4.46 -4.48 2.07
N PHE A 287 3.41 -5.00 1.46
CA PHE A 287 2.20 -5.36 2.19
C PHE A 287 1.63 -6.70 1.76
N PHE A 288 1.15 -7.44 2.74
CA PHE A 288 0.33 -8.62 2.62
C PHE A 288 -0.97 -8.36 3.37
N LEU A 289 -2.08 -8.35 2.67
CA LEU A 289 -3.40 -8.10 3.25
C LEU A 289 -4.33 -9.26 2.85
N LYS A 290 -4.56 -10.20 3.77
CA LYS A 290 -5.54 -11.26 3.59
C LYS A 290 -6.84 -10.86 4.26
N ILE A 291 -7.89 -10.68 3.48
CA ILE A 291 -9.21 -10.25 3.94
C ILE A 291 -10.26 -11.12 3.22
N GLY A 292 -10.84 -12.06 3.96
CA GLY A 292 -11.77 -13.04 3.41
C GLY A 292 -11.13 -13.91 2.33
N ALA A 293 -11.77 -13.99 1.15
CA ALA A 293 -11.30 -14.83 0.06
C ALA A 293 -10.11 -14.24 -0.73
N ARG A 294 -9.75 -12.98 -0.51
CA ARG A 294 -8.73 -12.27 -1.29
C ARG A 294 -7.50 -11.97 -0.48
N THR A 295 -6.36 -12.04 -1.16
CA THR A 295 -5.08 -11.59 -0.61
C THR A 295 -4.44 -10.60 -1.57
N LEU A 296 -4.17 -9.38 -1.08
CA LEU A 296 -3.37 -8.38 -1.76
C LEU A 296 -1.91 -8.57 -1.36
N ILE A 297 -1.03 -8.68 -2.35
CA ILE A 297 0.41 -8.89 -2.19
C ILE A 297 1.11 -7.80 -2.98
N GLY A 298 1.56 -6.76 -2.29
CA GLY A 298 2.10 -5.57 -2.91
C GLY A 298 3.54 -5.26 -2.51
N SER A 299 4.24 -4.61 -3.43
CA SER A 299 5.57 -4.05 -3.22
C SER A 299 5.62 -2.69 -3.91
N SER A 300 4.94 -1.71 -3.29
CA SER A 300 4.78 -0.37 -3.83
C SER A 300 5.99 0.51 -3.53
N PRO A 301 6.51 1.24 -4.52
CA PRO A 301 7.58 2.20 -4.30
C PRO A 301 7.09 3.54 -3.76
N GLU A 302 5.78 3.83 -3.79
CA GLU A 302 5.26 5.19 -3.71
C GLU A 302 4.30 5.38 -2.53
N GLU A 303 4.62 6.36 -1.68
CA GLU A 303 3.74 6.88 -0.63
C GLU A 303 2.57 7.63 -1.28
N LEU A 304 1.34 7.34 -0.86
CA LEU A 304 0.22 8.18 -1.20
C LEU A 304 0.18 9.39 -0.24
N VAL A 305 0.09 9.11 1.05
CA VAL A 305 0.03 10.15 2.08
C VAL A 305 0.29 9.57 3.46
N LYS A 306 0.94 10.37 4.32
CA LYS A 306 1.25 10.03 5.71
C LYS A 306 0.90 11.17 6.66
N LEU A 307 0.47 10.84 7.87
CA LEU A 307 0.26 11.77 8.98
C LEU A 307 1.00 11.27 10.21
N SER A 308 1.88 12.13 10.74
CA SER A 308 2.58 11.90 12.00
C SER A 308 2.39 13.12 12.91
N GLY A 309 1.66 12.94 14.01
CA GLY A 309 1.17 14.05 14.81
C GLY A 309 0.27 14.97 13.97
N ARG A 310 0.73 16.19 13.67
CA ARG A 310 0.04 17.11 12.76
C ARG A 310 0.76 17.34 11.42
N THR A 311 1.87 16.67 11.20
CA THR A 311 2.62 16.77 9.95
C THR A 311 2.07 15.81 8.92
N CYS A 312 1.49 16.36 7.84
CA CYS A 312 1.12 15.63 6.63
C CYS A 312 2.32 15.58 5.70
N SER A 313 2.50 14.47 4.99
CA SER A 313 3.49 14.34 3.93
C SER A 313 2.98 13.55 2.73
N THR A 314 3.57 13.80 1.59
CA THR A 314 3.52 12.98 0.38
C THR A 314 4.87 13.03 -0.31
N CYS A 315 5.21 11.96 -1.03
CA CYS A 315 6.52 11.79 -1.66
C CYS A 315 6.35 11.48 -3.17
N PRO A 316 6.14 12.50 -4.02
CA PRO A 316 6.06 12.32 -5.46
C PRO A 316 7.35 11.73 -6.04
N ILE A 317 7.19 10.71 -6.89
CA ILE A 317 8.29 10.02 -7.57
C ILE A 317 8.04 10.07 -9.08
N ALA A 318 9.04 10.52 -9.85
CA ALA A 318 9.02 10.52 -11.31
C ALA A 318 10.36 10.11 -11.89
N GLY A 319 10.40 9.90 -13.19
CA GLY A 319 11.61 9.53 -13.90
C GLY A 319 12.19 8.19 -13.47
N THR A 320 12.78 7.47 -14.38
CA THR A 320 13.39 6.17 -14.07
C THR A 320 14.63 5.95 -14.92
N ARG A 321 15.76 5.62 -14.28
CA ARG A 321 16.97 5.13 -14.94
C ARG A 321 17.48 3.88 -14.24
N PRO A 322 18.11 2.93 -14.95
CA PRO A 322 18.78 1.80 -14.32
C PRO A 322 19.98 2.27 -13.47
N ARG A 323 20.38 1.48 -12.49
CA ARG A 323 21.48 1.84 -11.59
C ARG A 323 22.87 1.95 -12.23
N GLY A 324 23.06 1.49 -13.46
CA GLY A 324 24.38 1.35 -14.07
C GLY A 324 25.19 0.18 -13.51
N ALA A 325 26.00 -0.44 -14.33
CA ALA A 325 26.82 -1.59 -13.96
C ALA A 325 28.10 -1.21 -13.20
N THR A 326 28.58 0.03 -13.33
CA THR A 326 29.76 0.58 -12.64
C THR A 326 29.40 1.91 -11.95
N PRO A 327 30.21 2.34 -10.96
CA PRO A 327 30.00 3.65 -10.32
C PRO A 327 29.99 4.82 -11.31
N GLU A 328 30.84 4.78 -12.35
CA GLU A 328 30.92 5.81 -13.38
C GLU A 328 29.67 5.84 -14.26
N ALA A 329 29.19 4.66 -14.69
CA ALA A 329 27.94 4.51 -15.44
C ALA A 329 26.74 4.96 -14.60
N ALA A 330 26.71 4.63 -13.31
CA ALA A 330 25.69 5.08 -12.39
C ALA A 330 25.67 6.61 -12.28
N ALA A 331 26.84 7.26 -12.10
CA ALA A 331 26.94 8.72 -12.02
C ALA A 331 26.61 9.41 -13.35
N ALA A 332 26.84 8.77 -14.50
CA ALA A 332 26.43 9.29 -15.80
C ALA A 332 24.90 9.28 -15.96
N LEU A 333 24.26 8.16 -15.63
CA LEU A 333 22.80 8.01 -15.68
C LEU A 333 22.08 8.92 -14.65
N GLU A 334 22.70 9.17 -13.49
CA GLU A 334 22.18 10.10 -12.48
C GLU A 334 22.18 11.54 -13.02
N ARG A 335 23.27 11.98 -13.68
CA ARG A 335 23.33 13.28 -14.32
C ARG A 335 22.38 13.41 -15.50
N GLU A 336 22.24 12.36 -16.28
CA GLU A 336 21.27 12.29 -17.38
C GLU A 336 19.84 12.46 -16.84
N LEU A 337 19.45 11.70 -15.80
CA LEU A 337 18.13 11.82 -15.18
C LEU A 337 17.88 13.21 -14.61
N ALA A 338 18.84 13.78 -13.88
CA ALA A 338 18.72 15.11 -13.29
C ALA A 338 18.64 16.23 -14.35
N GLY A 339 19.24 16.01 -15.53
CA GLY A 339 19.23 16.97 -16.65
C GLY A 339 18.12 16.75 -17.68
N ASP A 340 17.29 15.71 -17.56
CA ASP A 340 16.23 15.41 -18.51
C ASP A 340 15.07 16.39 -18.35
N GLU A 341 14.86 17.26 -19.33
CA GLU A 341 13.82 18.30 -19.28
C GLU A 341 12.40 17.73 -19.19
N LYS A 342 12.14 16.61 -19.87
CA LYS A 342 10.82 15.96 -19.88
C LYS A 342 10.50 15.36 -18.51
N GLU A 343 11.44 14.59 -17.94
CA GLU A 343 11.29 13.97 -16.62
C GLU A 343 11.14 15.04 -15.52
N ASN A 344 11.89 16.14 -15.62
CA ASN A 344 11.78 17.26 -14.69
C ASN A 344 10.42 17.96 -14.82
N ALA A 345 9.91 18.18 -16.04
CA ALA A 345 8.60 18.80 -16.25
C ALA A 345 7.47 17.94 -15.67
N GLU A 346 7.52 16.61 -15.91
CA GLU A 346 6.59 15.66 -15.29
C GLU A 346 6.70 15.70 -13.77
N HIS A 347 7.92 15.72 -13.22
CA HIS A 347 8.13 15.75 -11.79
C HIS A 347 7.57 17.02 -11.14
N VAL A 348 7.77 18.20 -11.74
CA VAL A 348 7.16 19.46 -11.29
C VAL A 348 5.64 19.35 -11.22
N MET A 349 5.01 18.77 -12.26
CA MET A 349 3.55 18.55 -12.29
C MET A 349 3.09 17.66 -11.13
N LEU A 350 3.80 16.59 -10.82
CA LEU A 350 3.46 15.68 -9.72
C LEU A 350 3.65 16.33 -8.35
N VAL A 351 4.70 17.14 -8.19
CA VAL A 351 4.92 17.94 -6.96
C VAL A 351 3.79 18.93 -6.75
N ASP A 352 3.38 19.66 -7.79
CA ASP A 352 2.25 20.60 -7.71
C ASP A 352 0.93 19.88 -7.38
N LEU A 353 0.72 18.70 -7.91
CA LEU A 353 -0.44 17.87 -7.58
C LEU A 353 -0.44 17.48 -6.10
N GLY A 354 0.71 17.04 -5.56
CA GLY A 354 0.87 16.74 -4.13
C GLY A 354 0.63 17.96 -3.25
N ARG A 355 1.18 19.13 -3.65
CA ARG A 355 0.93 20.41 -2.97
C ARG A 355 -0.56 20.78 -2.96
N ASN A 356 -1.25 20.59 -4.08
CA ASN A 356 -2.69 20.84 -4.17
C ASN A 356 -3.49 19.89 -3.28
N ASP A 357 -3.16 18.60 -3.26
CA ASP A 357 -3.83 17.60 -2.43
C ASP A 357 -3.68 17.91 -0.93
N LEU A 358 -2.47 18.24 -0.46
CA LEU A 358 -2.22 18.67 0.92
C LEU A 358 -2.85 20.03 1.23
N GLY A 359 -2.83 20.96 0.28
CA GLY A 359 -3.39 22.32 0.44
C GLY A 359 -4.88 22.36 0.76
N ARG A 360 -5.61 21.28 0.44
CA ARG A 360 -7.05 21.14 0.74
C ARG A 360 -7.34 20.88 2.21
N VAL A 361 -6.37 20.41 2.99
CA VAL A 361 -6.55 19.97 4.38
C VAL A 361 -5.52 20.53 5.35
N CYS A 362 -4.44 21.13 4.85
CA CYS A 362 -3.43 21.77 5.69
C CYS A 362 -3.78 23.23 5.99
N GLU A 363 -3.19 23.75 7.06
CA GLU A 363 -3.24 25.17 7.41
C GLU A 363 -2.66 26.01 6.26
N THR A 364 -3.32 27.11 5.93
CA THR A 364 -2.90 28.01 4.85
C THR A 364 -1.46 28.49 5.07
N GLY A 365 -0.63 28.39 4.04
CA GLY A 365 0.77 28.81 4.06
C GLY A 365 1.75 27.82 4.69
N THR A 366 1.29 26.64 5.16
CA THR A 366 2.18 25.61 5.76
C THR A 366 2.67 24.57 4.77
N VAL A 367 2.02 24.44 3.61
CA VAL A 367 2.44 23.46 2.58
C VAL A 367 3.74 23.95 1.93
N LYS A 368 4.76 23.11 1.98
CA LYS A 368 6.11 23.40 1.47
C LYS A 368 6.71 22.17 0.80
N VAL A 369 7.66 22.41 -0.08
CA VAL A 369 8.53 21.39 -0.66
C VAL A 369 9.81 21.36 0.17
N ASP A 370 9.98 20.32 0.98
CA ASP A 370 11.14 20.19 1.88
C ASP A 370 12.41 19.80 1.11
N SER A 371 12.24 19.01 0.06
CA SER A 371 13.29 18.57 -0.85
C SER A 371 12.71 18.44 -2.26
N PHE A 372 13.42 18.95 -3.26
CA PHE A 372 12.96 18.96 -4.64
C PHE A 372 13.91 18.19 -5.56
N ALA A 373 13.33 17.29 -6.37
CA ALA A 373 13.98 16.58 -7.49
C ALA A 373 15.35 15.97 -7.16
N ARG A 374 15.52 15.41 -5.94
CA ARG A 374 16.75 14.66 -5.62
C ARG A 374 16.73 13.30 -6.31
N VAL A 375 17.86 12.84 -6.81
CA VAL A 375 17.99 11.49 -7.33
C VAL A 375 18.16 10.50 -6.19
N GLU A 376 17.18 9.61 -6.01
CA GLU A 376 17.27 8.49 -5.08
C GLU A 376 17.59 7.18 -5.78
N ARG A 377 18.48 6.38 -5.16
CA ARG A 377 18.92 5.09 -5.66
C ARG A 377 18.18 3.97 -4.94
N PHE A 378 17.32 3.28 -5.67
CA PHE A 378 16.67 2.05 -5.22
C PHE A 378 17.49 0.81 -5.59
N SER A 379 16.99 -0.39 -5.29
CA SER A 379 17.74 -1.64 -5.54
C SER A 379 18.19 -1.81 -6.99
N HIS A 380 17.34 -1.50 -7.97
CA HIS A 380 17.59 -1.73 -9.40
C HIS A 380 17.52 -0.48 -10.27
N VAL A 381 16.92 0.58 -9.78
CA VAL A 381 16.64 1.82 -10.52
C VAL A 381 16.97 3.05 -9.68
N MET A 382 16.99 4.22 -10.34
CA MET A 382 17.06 5.54 -9.73
C MET A 382 15.84 6.35 -10.16
N HIS A 383 15.33 7.19 -9.26
CA HIS A 383 14.20 8.07 -9.52
C HIS A 383 14.48 9.50 -9.08
N LEU A 384 13.75 10.46 -9.66
CA LEU A 384 13.59 11.80 -9.10
C LEU A 384 12.54 11.72 -7.99
N VAL A 385 12.90 12.23 -6.81
CA VAL A 385 12.07 12.19 -5.60
C VAL A 385 11.97 13.57 -5.00
N SER A 386 10.79 13.97 -4.56
CA SER A 386 10.57 15.17 -3.78
C SER A 386 9.78 14.87 -2.52
N ASP A 387 10.01 15.66 -1.46
CA ASP A 387 9.21 15.59 -0.25
C ASP A 387 8.35 16.85 -0.15
N VAL A 388 7.06 16.66 0.02
CA VAL A 388 6.09 17.73 0.24
C VAL A 388 5.45 17.52 1.61
N SER A 389 5.45 18.55 2.44
CA SER A 389 4.84 18.47 3.77
C SER A 389 3.94 19.68 4.06
N GLY A 390 3.11 19.54 5.10
CA GLY A 390 2.26 20.60 5.60
C GLY A 390 1.73 20.29 6.99
N THR A 391 1.16 21.28 7.66
CA THR A 391 0.52 21.10 8.97
C THR A 391 -0.97 20.91 8.79
N LEU A 392 -1.51 19.79 9.25
CA LEU A 392 -2.95 19.50 9.19
C LEU A 392 -3.76 20.59 9.89
N ALA A 393 -4.83 21.08 9.29
CA ALA A 393 -5.72 22.08 9.90
C ALA A 393 -6.43 21.51 11.15
N ALA A 394 -6.74 22.37 12.13
CA ALA A 394 -7.23 21.94 13.44
C ALA A 394 -8.58 21.21 13.40
N ASP A 395 -9.40 21.49 12.38
CA ASP A 395 -10.72 20.89 12.14
C ASP A 395 -10.66 19.64 11.25
N LYS A 396 -9.46 19.23 10.80
CA LYS A 396 -9.22 18.08 9.91
C LYS A 396 -8.57 16.92 10.66
N ASP A 397 -8.76 15.74 10.14
CA ASP A 397 -8.15 14.50 10.65
C ASP A 397 -7.53 13.65 9.52
N GLY A 398 -6.97 12.49 9.89
CA GLY A 398 -6.33 11.58 8.93
C GLY A 398 -7.29 11.04 7.86
N PHE A 399 -8.59 10.96 8.13
CA PHE A 399 -9.58 10.55 7.14
C PHE A 399 -9.79 11.64 6.08
N ASP A 400 -9.78 12.91 6.48
CA ASP A 400 -9.85 14.04 5.54
C ASP A 400 -8.59 14.11 4.69
N LEU A 401 -7.41 13.85 5.29
CA LEU A 401 -6.13 13.81 4.59
C LEU A 401 -6.11 12.72 3.51
N LEU A 402 -6.50 11.48 3.85
CA LEU A 402 -6.55 10.42 2.84
C LEU A 402 -7.55 10.76 1.73
N ARG A 403 -8.73 11.29 2.06
CA ARG A 403 -9.74 11.71 1.08
C ARG A 403 -9.22 12.79 0.12
N SER A 404 -8.41 13.74 0.59
CA SER A 404 -7.88 14.83 -0.24
C SER A 404 -6.86 14.34 -1.27
N ALA A 405 -6.05 13.35 -0.92
CA ALA A 405 -5.01 12.78 -1.79
C ALA A 405 -5.54 11.68 -2.73
N PHE A 406 -6.67 11.05 -2.39
CA PHE A 406 -7.19 9.88 -3.09
C PHE A 406 -8.06 10.21 -4.31
N PRO A 407 -7.93 9.45 -5.42
CA PRO A 407 -6.80 8.56 -5.72
C PRO A 407 -5.56 9.35 -6.17
N ALA A 408 -4.42 8.66 -6.23
CA ALA A 408 -3.15 9.28 -6.61
C ALA A 408 -3.20 9.88 -8.02
N GLY A 409 -2.67 11.09 -8.16
CA GLY A 409 -2.61 11.75 -9.46
C GLY A 409 -1.65 11.07 -10.43
N THR A 410 -0.57 10.48 -9.92
CA THR A 410 0.40 9.67 -10.69
C THR A 410 -0.25 8.47 -11.39
N LEU A 411 -1.43 8.05 -10.93
CA LEU A 411 -2.19 6.91 -11.49
C LEU A 411 -3.46 7.33 -12.25
N THR A 412 -3.78 8.63 -12.24
CA THR A 412 -4.99 9.16 -12.90
C THR A 412 -4.63 10.09 -14.04
N GLY A 413 -3.98 11.17 -13.75
CA GLY A 413 -3.59 12.22 -14.70
C GLY A 413 -3.90 13.61 -14.17
N ALA A 414 -3.71 14.60 -15.03
CA ALA A 414 -3.89 16.01 -14.71
C ALA A 414 -4.68 16.72 -15.82
N PRO A 415 -5.77 17.47 -15.51
CA PRO A 415 -6.45 17.58 -14.19
C PRO A 415 -7.10 16.29 -13.72
N LYS A 416 -6.95 15.96 -12.42
CA LYS A 416 -7.29 14.66 -11.82
C LYS A 416 -8.71 14.19 -12.13
N ILE A 417 -9.73 15.01 -11.87
CA ILE A 417 -11.15 14.63 -12.06
C ILE A 417 -11.45 14.34 -13.53
N ARG A 418 -10.98 15.20 -14.44
CA ARG A 418 -11.21 15.01 -15.87
C ARG A 418 -10.52 13.76 -16.41
N ALA A 419 -9.29 13.52 -16.00
CA ALA A 419 -8.58 12.30 -16.37
C ALA A 419 -9.34 11.04 -15.91
N MET A 420 -9.88 11.03 -14.69
CA MET A 420 -10.68 9.91 -14.19
C MET A 420 -11.99 9.70 -14.96
N GLU A 421 -12.68 10.78 -15.37
CA GLU A 421 -13.87 10.69 -16.22
C GLU A 421 -13.57 10.04 -17.59
N LEU A 422 -12.41 10.34 -18.17
CA LEU A 422 -11.96 9.79 -19.45
C LEU A 422 -11.51 8.32 -19.30
N LEU A 423 -10.77 8.01 -18.26
CA LEU A 423 -10.35 6.63 -17.96
C LEU A 423 -11.54 5.69 -17.79
N ALA A 424 -12.61 6.13 -17.14
CA ALA A 424 -13.84 5.37 -16.99
C ALA A 424 -14.52 5.02 -18.34
N LYS A 425 -14.20 5.74 -19.42
CA LYS A 425 -14.70 5.48 -20.78
C LYS A 425 -13.78 4.57 -21.60
N TYR A 426 -12.46 4.59 -21.31
CA TYR A 426 -11.46 3.99 -22.19
C TYR A 426 -10.92 2.65 -21.67
N GLU A 427 -10.93 2.43 -20.36
CA GLU A 427 -10.47 1.17 -19.80
C GLU A 427 -11.48 0.05 -20.01
N LYS A 428 -10.98 -1.11 -20.42
CA LYS A 428 -11.79 -2.28 -20.81
C LYS A 428 -12.44 -2.97 -19.62
N SER A 429 -11.79 -2.91 -18.46
CA SER A 429 -12.27 -3.52 -17.23
C SER A 429 -12.04 -2.61 -16.01
N PRO A 430 -12.75 -2.85 -14.90
CA PRO A 430 -12.56 -2.12 -13.65
C PRO A 430 -11.12 -2.15 -13.15
N ARG A 431 -10.70 -1.06 -12.49
CA ARG A 431 -9.39 -0.96 -11.87
C ARG A 431 -9.26 -1.81 -10.60
N GLY A 432 -10.36 -2.01 -9.89
CA GLY A 432 -10.35 -2.66 -8.60
C GLY A 432 -9.38 -1.95 -7.64
N VAL A 433 -8.43 -2.68 -7.06
CA VAL A 433 -7.46 -2.10 -6.12
C VAL A 433 -6.37 -1.26 -6.78
N TYR A 434 -6.11 -1.42 -8.08
CA TYR A 434 -5.04 -0.70 -8.77
C TYR A 434 -5.28 0.81 -8.79
N GLY A 435 -4.27 1.58 -8.36
CA GLY A 435 -4.38 3.04 -8.21
C GLY A 435 -5.18 3.47 -6.98
N GLY A 436 -5.58 2.50 -6.15
CA GLY A 436 -6.15 2.73 -4.83
C GLY A 436 -5.08 2.96 -3.76
N ALA A 437 -5.43 2.78 -2.50
CA ALA A 437 -4.55 2.97 -1.34
C ALA A 437 -4.53 1.74 -0.44
N ALA A 438 -3.35 1.36 0.08
CA ALA A 438 -3.19 0.30 1.08
C ALA A 438 -2.33 0.81 2.25
N GLY A 439 -2.76 0.57 3.47
CA GLY A 439 -2.08 1.07 4.65
C GLY A 439 -2.92 0.98 5.91
N TYR A 440 -2.73 1.96 6.81
CA TYR A 440 -3.41 1.94 8.10
C TYR A 440 -3.87 3.31 8.60
N PHE A 441 -4.93 3.28 9.39
CA PHE A 441 -5.33 4.29 10.37
C PHE A 441 -5.01 3.75 11.77
N SER A 442 -4.12 4.41 12.50
CA SER A 442 -3.83 4.05 13.89
C SER A 442 -4.82 4.72 14.85
N PHE A 443 -5.11 4.09 15.98
CA PHE A 443 -5.83 4.73 17.08
C PHE A 443 -5.14 5.97 17.63
N THR A 444 -3.83 6.13 17.38
CA THR A 444 -3.07 7.35 17.73
C THR A 444 -3.41 8.56 16.87
N GLY A 445 -4.17 8.36 15.77
CA GLY A 445 -4.43 9.35 14.73
C GLY A 445 -3.38 9.35 13.61
N ALA A 446 -2.28 8.61 13.74
CA ALA A 446 -1.31 8.42 12.65
C ALA A 446 -1.91 7.63 11.50
N ILE A 447 -1.55 7.99 10.28
CA ILE A 447 -1.87 7.22 9.07
C ILE A 447 -0.63 7.07 8.21
N ASP A 448 -0.58 5.98 7.45
CA ASP A 448 0.48 5.73 6.46
C ASP A 448 -0.10 4.84 5.36
N PHE A 449 -0.22 5.41 4.15
CA PHE A 449 -0.82 4.74 3.00
C PHE A 449 0.10 4.80 1.79
N ALA A 450 0.32 3.65 1.19
CA ALA A 450 0.95 3.51 -0.12
C ALA A 450 -0.09 3.51 -1.24
N ILE A 451 0.33 3.91 -2.44
CA ILE A 451 -0.45 3.71 -3.67
C ILE A 451 -0.43 2.21 -4.02
N VAL A 452 -1.59 1.65 -4.39
CA VAL A 452 -1.67 0.24 -4.80
C VAL A 452 -1.21 0.11 -6.25
N ILE A 453 0.10 -0.09 -6.40
CA ILE A 453 0.79 -0.44 -7.64
C ILE A 453 1.76 -1.58 -7.38
N ARG A 454 2.25 -2.24 -8.42
CA ARG A 454 3.14 -3.41 -8.27
C ARG A 454 2.54 -4.45 -7.32
N THR A 455 1.23 -4.64 -7.42
CA THR A 455 0.42 -5.43 -6.50
C THR A 455 -0.29 -6.54 -7.23
N MET A 456 -0.17 -7.75 -6.71
CA MET A 456 -0.90 -8.92 -7.13
C MET A 456 -2.14 -9.12 -6.23
N VAL A 457 -3.23 -9.57 -6.81
CA VAL A 457 -4.45 -9.99 -6.10
C VAL A 457 -4.64 -11.48 -6.36
N LEU A 458 -4.61 -12.27 -5.29
CA LEU A 458 -4.90 -13.70 -5.34
C LEU A 458 -6.32 -13.97 -4.81
N GLU A 459 -7.14 -14.62 -5.63
CA GLU A 459 -8.48 -15.10 -5.27
C GLU A 459 -8.63 -16.56 -5.72
N GLY A 460 -8.67 -17.47 -4.77
CA GLY A 460 -8.57 -18.90 -5.06
C GLY A 460 -7.26 -19.23 -5.79
N ARG A 461 -7.35 -19.65 -7.05
CA ARG A 461 -6.19 -19.90 -7.93
C ARG A 461 -5.94 -18.78 -8.94
N ARG A 462 -6.84 -17.82 -9.03
CA ARG A 462 -6.73 -16.71 -9.97
C ARG A 462 -5.80 -15.64 -9.39
N LEU A 463 -4.71 -15.38 -10.07
CA LEU A 463 -3.79 -14.30 -9.77
C LEU A 463 -3.97 -13.19 -10.81
N SER A 464 -4.14 -11.96 -10.36
CA SER A 464 -4.27 -10.80 -11.23
C SER A 464 -3.39 -9.65 -10.76
N MET A 465 -3.01 -8.80 -11.70
CA MET A 465 -2.38 -7.51 -11.45
C MET A 465 -2.74 -6.52 -12.54
N ARG A 466 -2.47 -5.23 -12.33
CA ARG A 466 -2.69 -4.19 -13.32
C ARG A 466 -1.51 -3.24 -13.37
N ALA A 467 -1.23 -2.69 -14.56
CA ALA A 467 -0.22 -1.66 -14.77
C ALA A 467 -0.68 -0.68 -15.84
N GLY A 468 -0.24 0.56 -15.74
CA GLY A 468 -0.56 1.64 -16.66
C GLY A 468 0.67 2.45 -17.06
N ALA A 469 0.50 3.29 -18.07
CA ALA A 469 1.50 4.23 -18.57
C ALA A 469 0.93 5.64 -18.62
N GLY A 470 1.76 6.64 -18.33
CA GLY A 470 1.39 8.06 -18.38
C GLY A 470 1.45 8.59 -19.79
N ILE A 471 0.27 8.87 -20.38
CA ILE A 471 0.16 9.35 -21.76
C ILE A 471 0.19 10.87 -21.80
N VAL A 472 1.09 11.39 -22.60
CA VAL A 472 1.21 12.80 -23.00
C VAL A 472 1.10 12.94 -24.52
N ALA A 473 1.06 14.18 -25.03
CA ALA A 473 0.83 14.45 -26.45
C ALA A 473 1.81 13.70 -27.39
N ASP A 474 3.07 13.54 -26.97
CA ASP A 474 4.15 12.92 -27.76
C ASP A 474 4.34 11.43 -27.49
N SER A 475 3.51 10.79 -26.65
CA SER A 475 3.60 9.37 -26.34
C SER A 475 3.51 8.50 -27.59
N ASP A 476 4.39 7.48 -27.67
CA ASP A 476 4.31 6.44 -28.70
C ASP A 476 3.45 5.28 -28.20
N PRO A 477 2.34 4.94 -28.89
CA PRO A 477 1.37 3.97 -28.39
C PRO A 477 1.95 2.57 -28.10
N PHE A 478 2.90 2.11 -28.90
CA PHE A 478 3.49 0.78 -28.72
C PHE A 478 4.57 0.76 -27.63
N ARG A 479 5.29 1.88 -27.45
CA ARG A 479 6.21 2.04 -26.31
C ARG A 479 5.45 2.04 -24.99
N GLU A 480 4.30 2.74 -24.92
CA GLU A 480 3.45 2.80 -23.73
C GLU A 480 2.86 1.42 -23.38
N TYR A 481 2.45 0.63 -24.38
CA TYR A 481 2.11 -0.78 -24.15
C TYR A 481 3.28 -1.54 -23.55
N GLY A 482 4.48 -1.40 -24.12
CA GLY A 482 5.71 -2.02 -23.61
C GLY A 482 6.02 -1.58 -22.17
N GLU A 483 5.71 -0.34 -21.81
CA GLU A 483 5.87 0.15 -20.44
C GLU A 483 4.96 -0.56 -19.45
N THR A 484 3.67 -0.82 -19.79
CA THR A 484 2.78 -1.61 -18.92
C THR A 484 3.31 -3.02 -18.67
N VAL A 485 3.84 -3.67 -19.71
CA VAL A 485 4.48 -4.99 -19.60
C VAL A 485 5.75 -4.91 -18.71
N ASN A 486 6.60 -3.91 -18.91
CA ASN A 486 7.81 -3.71 -18.14
C ASN A 486 7.51 -3.47 -16.65
N LYS A 487 6.51 -2.65 -16.35
CA LYS A 487 6.05 -2.40 -14.97
C LYS A 487 5.48 -3.66 -14.30
N SER A 488 5.11 -4.66 -15.07
CA SER A 488 4.54 -5.92 -14.58
C SER A 488 5.58 -7.03 -14.39
N LYS A 489 6.79 -6.89 -14.96
CA LYS A 489 7.83 -7.95 -14.97
C LYS A 489 8.16 -8.51 -13.60
N ALA A 490 8.30 -7.65 -12.59
CA ALA A 490 8.61 -8.09 -11.23
C ALA A 490 7.56 -9.06 -10.66
N ALA A 491 6.27 -8.80 -10.94
CA ALA A 491 5.20 -9.72 -10.54
C ALA A 491 5.22 -11.02 -11.34
N PHE A 492 5.55 -10.97 -12.65
CA PHE A 492 5.68 -12.17 -13.47
C PHE A 492 6.79 -13.08 -12.96
N GLU A 493 7.95 -12.50 -12.64
CA GLU A 493 9.10 -13.22 -12.09
C GLU A 493 8.80 -13.74 -10.68
N ALA A 494 8.13 -12.94 -9.84
CA ALA A 494 7.74 -13.37 -8.50
C ALA A 494 6.75 -14.53 -8.53
N ALA A 495 5.74 -14.50 -9.42
CA ALA A 495 4.79 -15.60 -9.57
C ALA A 495 5.48 -16.91 -9.98
N LYS A 496 6.38 -16.83 -10.98
CA LYS A 496 7.19 -17.99 -11.42
C LYS A 496 8.11 -18.50 -10.31
N PHE A 497 8.76 -17.62 -9.56
CA PHE A 497 9.63 -18.00 -8.45
C PHE A 497 8.82 -18.63 -7.30
N ALA A 498 7.63 -18.12 -7.01
CA ALA A 498 6.78 -18.63 -5.95
C ALA A 498 6.37 -20.10 -6.15
N GLU A 499 6.26 -20.58 -7.39
CA GLU A 499 5.96 -21.98 -7.69
C GLU A 499 7.13 -22.94 -7.36
N THR A 500 8.31 -22.41 -7.08
CA THR A 500 9.50 -23.19 -6.67
C THR A 500 9.71 -23.19 -5.15
N LEU A 501 8.95 -22.36 -4.38
CA LEU A 501 9.05 -22.20 -2.94
C LEU A 501 8.09 -23.13 -2.18
#